data_7e958ca50c2e15d527f8a4f660fc487f
#
_entry.id   7e958ca50c2e15d527f8a4f660fc487f
#
_cell.length_a   1.000
_cell.length_b   1.000
_cell.length_c   1.000
_cell.angle_alpha   90.00
_cell.angle_beta   90.00
_cell.angle_gamma   90.00
#
_symmetry.space_group_name_H-M   'P 1'
#
loop_
_entity.id
_entity.type
_entity.pdbx_description
1 polymer ?
#
loop_
_entity_poly.entity_id
_entity_poly.type
_entity_poly.pdbx_seq_one_letter_code
_entity_poly.pdbx_strand_id
1 'polypeptide(L)'
;LDATMTVIADDQGPLCLGGVMGGIRSGTTEATVNVLMECASWDPDLIAQTGRKTGIVSDARYRLERSVDPALTEPGLELATRLMLELVGGEAMEPVISGEDVFPNTVVEFPLSEVERLTGLETSATEIEAILGRLGFKLEGAGLTRKVHVPSWRPDITMKADLAEEVMRMVGVDNVPVDPLPRLNHVAPRMLTTLRTLAARGLDEAVTWSFIPAAEAQRFGGGAAELKLANPIASELTDMRPSLLPGLLGAAQRNTNRGLSELKLFEVGQVFHSVQPEGQRTYASGIRLGGSRHWQAGAGKVSVFDAKADIAALLDAMGHDIDKLQLVAEPASWSHPGRGGRIQLGPKLTI
;
A
#
# COMPACT_ATOMS: atom_id res chain seq x y z
N LEU A 1 -10.94 28.70 5.53
CA LEU A 1 -9.59 28.85 6.09
C LEU A 1 -9.61 28.56 7.59
N ASP A 2 -8.56 27.95 8.11
CA ASP A 2 -8.35 27.76 9.54
C ASP A 2 -6.90 28.10 9.92
N ALA A 3 -6.61 28.10 11.22
CA ALA A 3 -5.29 28.51 11.76
C ALA A 3 -4.12 27.56 11.38
N THR A 4 -4.39 26.45 10.72
CA THR A 4 -3.37 25.48 10.25
C THR A 4 -3.01 25.66 8.78
N MET A 5 -3.67 26.61 8.09
CA MET A 5 -3.44 26.86 6.67
C MET A 5 -2.52 28.07 6.50
N THR A 6 -1.47 27.92 5.71
CA THR A 6 -0.59 29.03 5.35
C THR A 6 -1.23 29.85 4.23
N VAL A 7 -1.24 31.17 4.37
CA VAL A 7 -1.78 32.11 3.39
C VAL A 7 -0.78 33.24 3.13
N ILE A 8 -0.79 33.78 1.92
CA ILE A 8 -0.26 35.11 1.65
C ILE A 8 -1.42 36.09 1.75
N ALA A 9 -1.22 37.18 2.44
CA ALA A 9 -2.27 38.16 2.74
C ALA A 9 -1.73 39.59 2.60
N ASP A 10 -2.63 40.51 2.31
CA ASP A 10 -2.44 41.95 2.44
C ASP A 10 -3.36 42.53 3.52
N ASP A 11 -3.41 43.86 3.64
CA ASP A 11 -4.27 44.57 4.62
C ASP A 11 -5.78 44.31 4.42
N GLN A 12 -6.18 43.78 3.25
CA GLN A 12 -7.58 43.48 2.93
C GLN A 12 -7.92 42.00 3.15
N GLY A 13 -6.96 41.14 3.43
CA GLY A 13 -7.15 39.73 3.71
C GLY A 13 -6.37 38.79 2.82
N PRO A 14 -6.68 37.48 2.82
CA PRO A 14 -5.96 36.48 2.07
C PRO A 14 -5.95 36.71 0.55
N LEU A 15 -4.76 36.59 -0.06
CA LEU A 15 -4.52 36.64 -1.49
C LEU A 15 -4.49 35.26 -2.12
N CYS A 16 -3.87 34.29 -1.42
CA CYS A 16 -3.79 32.90 -1.87
C CYS A 16 -3.64 31.94 -0.71
N LEU A 17 -3.94 30.67 -0.96
CA LEU A 17 -3.46 29.55 -0.14
C LEU A 17 -2.03 29.25 -0.56
N GLY A 18 -1.07 29.56 0.30
CA GLY A 18 0.35 29.43 0.02
C GLY A 18 0.72 28.05 -0.50
N GLY A 19 1.36 28.00 -1.67
CA GLY A 19 1.77 26.75 -2.30
C GLY A 19 0.66 25.81 -2.80
N VAL A 20 -0.63 26.20 -2.69
CA VAL A 20 -1.76 25.34 -3.05
C VAL A 20 -2.62 25.95 -4.17
N MET A 21 -3.12 27.17 -3.97
CA MET A 21 -4.05 27.81 -4.92
C MET A 21 -4.07 29.32 -4.78
N GLY A 22 -4.01 30.00 -5.92
CA GLY A 22 -4.21 31.45 -6.01
C GLY A 22 -5.64 31.85 -5.67
N GLY A 23 -5.81 33.11 -5.25
CA GLY A 23 -7.11 33.70 -4.93
C GLY A 23 -7.70 34.49 -6.12
N ILE A 24 -9.02 34.60 -6.15
CA ILE A 24 -9.73 35.32 -7.21
C ILE A 24 -9.38 36.81 -7.19
N ARG A 25 -9.22 37.41 -6.00
CA ARG A 25 -8.97 38.85 -5.82
C ARG A 25 -7.59 39.27 -6.37
N SER A 26 -6.59 38.41 -6.27
CA SER A 26 -5.22 38.66 -6.71
C SER A 26 -4.88 38.05 -8.07
N GLY A 27 -5.84 37.34 -8.69
CA GLY A 27 -5.66 36.72 -9.98
C GLY A 27 -5.42 37.73 -11.11
N THR A 28 -4.59 37.37 -12.08
CA THR A 28 -4.35 38.20 -13.28
C THR A 28 -5.57 38.20 -14.19
N THR A 29 -5.80 39.34 -14.87
CA THR A 29 -6.84 39.54 -15.87
C THR A 29 -6.24 40.14 -17.11
N GLU A 30 -7.01 40.26 -18.18
CA GLU A 30 -6.57 40.93 -19.40
C GLU A 30 -6.20 42.43 -19.21
N ALA A 31 -6.69 43.04 -18.13
CA ALA A 31 -6.36 44.43 -17.79
C ALA A 31 -5.15 44.56 -16.86
N THR A 32 -4.53 43.47 -16.45
CA THR A 32 -3.38 43.48 -15.53
C THR A 32 -2.14 43.99 -16.25
N VAL A 33 -1.54 45.02 -15.68
CA VAL A 33 -0.30 45.65 -16.21
C VAL A 33 0.87 45.38 -15.29
N ASN A 34 0.66 45.43 -13.95
CA ASN A 34 1.69 45.19 -12.96
C ASN A 34 1.46 43.83 -12.29
N VAL A 35 2.51 43.05 -12.16
CA VAL A 35 2.46 41.73 -11.52
C VAL A 35 3.47 41.63 -10.36
N LEU A 36 3.07 41.01 -9.29
CA LEU A 36 3.96 40.57 -8.22
C LEU A 36 4.23 39.07 -8.40
N MET A 37 5.49 38.72 -8.64
CA MET A 37 5.91 37.33 -8.73
C MET A 37 6.37 36.84 -7.37
N GLU A 38 5.90 35.67 -6.99
CA GLU A 38 6.26 35.00 -5.75
C GLU A 38 7.06 33.73 -6.07
N CYS A 39 8.15 33.53 -5.33
CA CYS A 39 8.85 32.26 -5.25
C CYS A 39 9.18 32.00 -3.77
N ALA A 40 8.61 30.97 -3.20
CA ALA A 40 8.73 30.73 -1.77
C ALA A 40 8.97 29.25 -1.46
N SER A 41 9.64 29.01 -0.33
CA SER A 41 9.75 27.69 0.28
C SER A 41 8.61 27.51 1.29
N TRP A 42 8.02 26.34 1.31
CA TRP A 42 6.87 26.00 2.13
C TRP A 42 7.14 24.76 2.97
N ASP A 43 6.52 24.68 4.14
CA ASP A 43 6.46 23.45 4.92
C ASP A 43 5.60 22.42 4.17
N PRO A 44 6.20 21.27 3.74
CA PRO A 44 5.50 20.27 2.92
C PRO A 44 4.30 19.65 3.66
N ASP A 45 4.41 19.48 4.97
CA ASP A 45 3.35 18.86 5.78
C ASP A 45 2.13 19.79 5.87
N LEU A 46 2.36 21.09 6.02
CA LEU A 46 1.26 22.08 6.02
C LEU A 46 0.59 22.19 4.64
N ILE A 47 1.36 22.13 3.56
CA ILE A 47 0.81 22.06 2.19
C ILE A 47 -0.05 20.82 2.01
N ALA A 48 0.46 19.65 2.39
CA ALA A 48 -0.27 18.38 2.31
C ALA A 48 -1.57 18.39 3.14
N GLN A 49 -1.51 18.93 4.36
CA GLN A 49 -2.69 19.06 5.24
C GLN A 49 -3.73 20.01 4.64
N THR A 50 -3.29 21.18 4.15
CA THR A 50 -4.17 22.17 3.53
C THR A 50 -4.88 21.58 2.32
N GLY A 51 -4.12 20.91 1.45
CA GLY A 51 -4.68 20.26 0.27
C GLY A 51 -5.69 19.16 0.59
N ARG A 52 -5.44 18.33 1.61
CA ARG A 52 -6.41 17.33 2.08
C ARG A 52 -7.68 17.95 2.63
N LYS A 53 -7.57 18.99 3.46
CA LYS A 53 -8.72 19.68 4.06
C LYS A 53 -9.61 20.39 3.04
N THR A 54 -8.98 21.00 2.04
CA THR A 54 -9.70 21.78 1.01
C THR A 54 -10.16 20.93 -0.17
N GLY A 55 -9.60 19.73 -0.35
CA GLY A 55 -9.82 18.89 -1.53
C GLY A 55 -9.19 19.43 -2.82
N ILE A 56 -8.37 20.48 -2.74
CA ILE A 56 -7.74 21.10 -3.91
C ILE A 56 -6.58 20.24 -4.41
N VAL A 57 -6.58 19.96 -5.71
CA VAL A 57 -5.50 19.29 -6.42
C VAL A 57 -4.90 20.26 -7.43
N SER A 58 -3.62 20.59 -7.27
CA SER A 58 -2.88 21.47 -8.18
C SER A 58 -1.46 20.95 -8.37
N ASP A 59 -0.81 21.33 -9.49
CA ASP A 59 0.58 20.96 -9.75
C ASP A 59 1.54 21.58 -8.72
N ALA A 60 1.25 22.80 -8.26
CA ALA A 60 2.01 23.45 -7.20
C ALA A 60 1.96 22.63 -5.92
N ARG A 61 0.76 22.28 -5.45
CA ARG A 61 0.58 21.41 -4.28
C ARG A 61 1.32 20.08 -4.46
N TYR A 62 1.14 19.41 -5.61
CA TYR A 62 1.76 18.12 -5.87
C TYR A 62 3.28 18.13 -5.69
N ARG A 63 3.94 19.21 -6.10
CA ARG A 63 5.39 19.37 -5.97
C ARG A 63 5.80 19.80 -4.57
N LEU A 64 5.13 20.80 -4.03
CA LEU A 64 5.49 21.42 -2.75
C LEU A 64 5.21 20.50 -1.55
N GLU A 65 4.17 19.67 -1.60
CA GLU A 65 3.89 18.69 -0.53
C GLU A 65 4.95 17.55 -0.47
N ARG A 66 5.85 17.46 -1.46
CA ARG A 66 6.95 16.48 -1.53
C ARG A 66 8.32 17.09 -1.29
N SER A 67 8.36 18.32 -0.88
CA SER A 67 9.54 19.17 -0.78
C SER A 67 10.14 19.54 -2.14
N VAL A 68 10.47 20.79 -2.28
CA VAL A 68 11.26 21.32 -3.39
C VAL A 68 12.57 21.87 -2.83
N ASP A 69 13.55 22.07 -3.70
CA ASP A 69 14.83 22.66 -3.30
C ASP A 69 14.64 24.08 -2.76
N PRO A 70 14.84 24.32 -1.46
CA PRO A 70 14.73 25.67 -0.89
C PRO A 70 15.77 26.64 -1.45
N ALA A 71 16.92 26.14 -1.89
CA ALA A 71 17.97 26.98 -2.51
C ALA A 71 17.58 27.49 -3.91
N LEU A 72 16.52 26.94 -4.50
CA LEU A 72 16.01 27.39 -5.81
C LEU A 72 15.11 28.63 -5.71
N THR A 73 14.76 29.10 -4.51
CA THR A 73 13.78 30.19 -4.32
C THR A 73 14.23 31.47 -5.04
N GLU A 74 15.43 31.95 -4.78
CA GLU A 74 15.98 33.16 -5.40
C GLU A 74 16.36 32.95 -6.87
N PRO A 75 17.15 31.92 -7.26
CA PRO A 75 17.46 31.66 -8.67
C PRO A 75 16.22 31.38 -9.52
N GLY A 76 15.20 30.76 -8.93
CA GLY A 76 13.93 30.49 -9.58
C GLY A 76 13.14 31.75 -9.89
N LEU A 77 13.12 32.70 -8.94
CA LEU A 77 12.51 34.02 -9.16
C LEU A 77 13.25 34.81 -10.26
N GLU A 78 14.57 34.80 -10.24
CA GLU A 78 15.39 35.45 -11.30
C GLU A 78 15.12 34.85 -12.68
N LEU A 79 15.06 33.52 -12.77
CA LEU A 79 14.74 32.83 -14.01
C LEU A 79 13.35 33.19 -14.54
N ALA A 80 12.34 33.17 -13.64
CA ALA A 80 10.98 33.52 -14.00
C ALA A 80 10.84 34.98 -14.44
N THR A 81 11.54 35.90 -13.75
CA THR A 81 11.60 37.33 -14.12
C THR A 81 12.22 37.50 -15.52
N ARG A 82 13.34 36.85 -15.79
CA ARG A 82 13.97 36.90 -17.11
C ARG A 82 13.05 36.41 -18.20
N LEU A 83 12.38 35.28 -18.01
CA LEU A 83 11.42 34.75 -18.97
C LEU A 83 10.23 35.68 -19.19
N MET A 84 9.73 36.32 -18.14
CA MET A 84 8.68 37.34 -18.26
C MET A 84 9.12 38.51 -19.14
N LEU A 85 10.30 39.06 -18.89
CA LEU A 85 10.84 40.14 -19.66
C LEU A 85 11.07 39.78 -21.14
N GLU A 86 11.53 38.55 -21.41
CA GLU A 86 11.73 38.06 -22.78
C GLU A 86 10.41 37.88 -23.54
N LEU A 87 9.36 37.42 -22.87
CA LEU A 87 8.10 37.06 -23.52
C LEU A 87 7.13 38.25 -23.67
N VAL A 88 7.06 39.11 -22.66
CA VAL A 88 6.06 40.19 -22.60
C VAL A 88 6.67 41.58 -22.43
N GLY A 89 7.96 41.68 -22.20
CA GLY A 89 8.64 42.95 -21.92
C GLY A 89 8.35 43.47 -20.51
N GLY A 90 8.61 44.78 -20.33
CA GLY A 90 8.40 45.45 -19.05
C GLY A 90 9.68 45.86 -18.34
N GLU A 91 9.56 46.26 -17.09
CA GLU A 91 10.68 46.63 -16.22
C GLU A 91 10.58 45.86 -14.92
N ALA A 92 11.69 45.21 -14.54
CA ALA A 92 11.78 44.51 -13.25
C ALA A 92 12.14 45.50 -12.14
N MET A 93 11.50 45.35 -10.99
CA MET A 93 11.89 46.01 -9.75
C MET A 93 12.94 45.18 -8.99
N GLU A 94 13.56 45.77 -7.97
CA GLU A 94 14.43 45.00 -7.06
C GLU A 94 13.63 43.90 -6.32
N PRO A 95 14.20 42.67 -6.23
CA PRO A 95 13.53 41.60 -5.50
C PRO A 95 13.53 41.92 -4.00
N VAL A 96 12.46 41.57 -3.34
CA VAL A 96 12.32 41.65 -1.87
C VAL A 96 12.42 40.22 -1.32
N ILE A 97 13.43 39.99 -0.50
CA ILE A 97 13.64 38.72 0.18
C ILE A 97 13.18 38.85 1.63
N SER A 98 12.35 37.93 2.10
CA SER A 98 11.84 37.91 3.46
C SER A 98 11.83 36.48 4.01
N GLY A 99 12.13 36.34 5.29
CA GLY A 99 12.22 35.05 5.98
C GLY A 99 13.67 34.67 6.31
N GLU A 100 13.84 33.48 6.84
CA GLU A 100 15.14 32.89 7.14
C GLU A 100 15.53 31.89 6.07
N ASP A 101 16.84 31.79 5.79
CA ASP A 101 17.39 30.77 4.91
C ASP A 101 17.24 29.39 5.56
N VAL A 102 16.24 28.63 5.20
CA VAL A 102 16.00 27.27 5.68
C VAL A 102 16.69 26.25 4.78
N PHE A 103 18.02 26.29 4.72
CA PHE A 103 18.78 25.27 3.98
C PHE A 103 19.10 24.10 4.90
N PRO A 104 18.55 22.89 4.63
CA PRO A 104 18.94 21.73 5.39
C PRO A 104 20.42 21.42 5.12
N ASN A 105 21.28 21.60 6.11
CA ASN A 105 22.66 21.14 6.03
C ASN A 105 22.74 19.70 6.56
N THR A 106 22.14 18.78 5.80
CA THR A 106 22.13 17.36 6.15
C THR A 106 23.48 16.74 5.87
N VAL A 107 24.12 16.20 6.91
CA VAL A 107 25.40 15.47 6.80
C VAL A 107 25.18 14.06 7.32
N VAL A 108 25.43 13.06 6.47
CA VAL A 108 25.27 11.65 6.81
C VAL A 108 26.64 11.00 7.01
N GLU A 109 26.86 10.36 8.16
CA GLU A 109 28.01 9.48 8.34
C GLU A 109 27.78 8.17 7.59
N PHE A 110 28.59 7.95 6.56
CA PHE A 110 28.43 6.85 5.61
C PHE A 110 29.63 5.91 5.63
N PRO A 111 29.54 4.75 6.31
CA PRO A 111 30.50 3.67 6.14
C PRO A 111 30.39 3.11 4.72
N LEU A 112 31.48 3.06 3.98
CA LEU A 112 31.47 2.55 2.59
C LEU A 112 31.04 1.08 2.49
N SER A 113 31.25 0.30 3.57
CA SER A 113 30.76 -1.08 3.69
C SER A 113 29.24 -1.23 3.75
N GLU A 114 28.52 -0.12 3.94
CA GLU A 114 27.06 -0.14 4.02
C GLU A 114 26.42 -0.55 2.68
N VAL A 115 27.07 -0.24 1.56
CA VAL A 115 26.61 -0.67 0.22
C VAL A 115 26.57 -2.19 0.14
N GLU A 116 27.69 -2.86 0.40
CA GLU A 116 27.78 -4.32 0.38
C GLU A 116 26.85 -4.95 1.42
N ARG A 117 26.83 -4.40 2.63
CA ARG A 117 26.00 -4.92 3.72
C ARG A 117 24.50 -4.94 3.41
N LEU A 118 23.99 -3.91 2.74
CA LEU A 118 22.55 -3.78 2.42
C LEU A 118 22.17 -4.45 1.11
N THR A 119 23.05 -4.37 0.13
CA THR A 119 22.72 -4.77 -1.25
C THR A 119 23.42 -6.04 -1.72
N GLY A 120 24.48 -6.45 -1.02
CA GLY A 120 25.36 -7.54 -1.47
C GLY A 120 26.28 -7.16 -2.64
N LEU A 121 26.24 -5.90 -3.13
CA LEU A 121 27.10 -5.44 -4.22
C LEU A 121 28.52 -5.17 -3.73
N GLU A 122 29.50 -5.86 -4.29
CA GLU A 122 30.92 -5.59 -4.09
C GLU A 122 31.32 -4.36 -4.93
N THR A 123 31.27 -3.17 -4.33
CA THR A 123 31.61 -1.91 -5.00
C THR A 123 32.83 -1.28 -4.33
N SER A 124 33.82 -0.87 -5.10
CA SER A 124 35.03 -0.25 -4.56
C SER A 124 34.74 1.13 -3.97
N ALA A 125 35.54 1.54 -2.96
CA ALA A 125 35.42 2.87 -2.34
C ALA A 125 35.50 4.01 -3.39
N THR A 126 36.40 3.88 -4.36
CA THR A 126 36.59 4.87 -5.43
C THR A 126 35.33 4.98 -6.31
N GLU A 127 34.71 3.85 -6.60
CA GLU A 127 33.49 3.83 -7.41
C GLU A 127 32.29 4.42 -6.67
N ILE A 128 32.12 4.07 -5.38
CA ILE A 128 31.09 4.66 -4.51
C ILE A 128 31.23 6.19 -4.48
N GLU A 129 32.48 6.68 -4.23
CA GLU A 129 32.75 8.13 -4.20
C GLU A 129 32.48 8.81 -5.54
N ALA A 130 32.86 8.18 -6.64
CA ALA A 130 32.61 8.70 -7.99
C ALA A 130 31.11 8.77 -8.31
N ILE A 131 30.34 7.74 -7.92
CA ILE A 131 28.89 7.72 -8.10
C ILE A 131 28.24 8.85 -7.31
N LEU A 132 28.49 8.91 -6.01
CA LEU A 132 27.90 9.93 -5.14
C LEU A 132 28.32 11.34 -5.57
N GLY A 133 29.59 11.53 -5.95
CA GLY A 133 30.06 12.81 -6.49
C GLY A 133 29.34 13.26 -7.75
N ARG A 134 29.08 12.35 -8.70
CA ARG A 134 28.28 12.64 -9.91
C ARG A 134 26.84 12.99 -9.60
N LEU A 135 26.29 12.47 -8.50
CA LEU A 135 24.93 12.79 -8.03
C LEU A 135 24.86 14.10 -7.22
N GLY A 136 26.01 14.79 -7.05
CA GLY A 136 26.09 16.08 -6.40
C GLY A 136 26.38 16.04 -4.89
N PHE A 137 26.59 14.85 -4.32
CA PHE A 137 27.02 14.75 -2.93
C PHE A 137 28.48 15.15 -2.77
N LYS A 138 28.79 15.85 -1.69
CA LYS A 138 30.18 16.17 -1.33
C LYS A 138 30.64 15.24 -0.22
N LEU A 139 31.75 14.53 -0.46
CA LEU A 139 32.29 13.57 0.48
C LEU A 139 33.54 14.14 1.17
N GLU A 140 33.61 14.02 2.48
CA GLU A 140 34.74 14.43 3.30
C GLU A 140 35.24 13.29 4.18
N GLY A 141 36.54 13.33 4.52
CA GLY A 141 37.17 12.37 5.39
C GLY A 141 37.98 11.32 4.63
N ALA A 142 38.69 10.48 5.40
CA ALA A 142 39.54 9.40 4.91
C ALA A 142 39.21 8.08 5.64
N GLY A 143 39.67 6.94 5.10
CA GLY A 143 39.42 5.63 5.70
C GLY A 143 38.12 4.98 5.21
N LEU A 144 37.43 4.25 6.09
CA LEU A 144 36.26 3.43 5.73
C LEU A 144 34.93 4.16 5.87
N THR A 145 34.91 5.35 6.47
CA THR A 145 33.69 6.14 6.66
C THR A 145 33.87 7.53 6.06
N ARG A 146 32.82 8.03 5.40
CA ARG A 146 32.76 9.37 4.83
C ARG A 146 31.69 10.19 5.53
N LYS A 147 31.94 11.50 5.67
CA LYS A 147 30.88 12.48 5.91
C LYS A 147 30.35 12.91 4.55
N VAL A 148 29.09 12.63 4.31
CA VAL A 148 28.43 12.93 3.03
C VAL A 148 27.49 14.11 3.24
N HIS A 149 27.81 15.23 2.62
CA HIS A 149 26.94 16.41 2.58
C HIS A 149 25.89 16.21 1.50
N VAL A 150 24.63 16.26 1.91
CA VAL A 150 23.48 16.07 1.04
C VAL A 150 23.16 17.39 0.34
N PRO A 151 23.00 17.40 -0.99
CA PRO A 151 22.60 18.62 -1.70
C PRO A 151 21.17 19.02 -1.34
N SER A 152 20.87 20.33 -1.40
CA SER A 152 19.59 20.92 -0.98
C SER A 152 18.37 20.38 -1.73
N TRP A 153 18.57 19.91 -2.97
CA TRP A 153 17.50 19.31 -3.81
C TRP A 153 17.21 17.85 -3.52
N ARG A 154 17.88 17.23 -2.51
CA ARG A 154 17.66 15.84 -2.10
C ARG A 154 17.15 15.74 -0.64
N PRO A 155 15.94 16.24 -0.38
CA PRO A 155 15.34 16.18 0.96
C PRO A 155 15.01 14.75 1.41
N ASP A 156 14.99 13.81 0.48
CA ASP A 156 14.74 12.38 0.68
C ASP A 156 15.92 11.64 1.32
N ILE A 157 17.14 12.17 1.21
CA ILE A 157 18.34 11.54 1.74
C ILE A 157 18.57 11.98 3.19
N THR A 158 18.29 11.09 4.13
CA THR A 158 18.37 11.37 5.56
C THR A 158 19.29 10.43 6.32
N MET A 159 19.56 9.26 5.76
CA MET A 159 20.34 8.22 6.42
C MET A 159 21.24 7.46 5.43
N LYS A 160 22.15 6.66 6.00
CA LYS A 160 23.12 5.87 5.21
C LYS A 160 22.49 4.85 4.27
N ALA A 161 21.29 4.35 4.58
CA ALA A 161 20.59 3.42 3.70
C ALA A 161 20.19 4.09 2.38
N ASP A 162 19.78 5.35 2.44
CA ASP A 162 19.41 6.11 1.24
C ASP A 162 20.61 6.29 0.31
N LEU A 163 21.81 6.55 0.88
CA LEU A 163 23.05 6.64 0.11
C LEU A 163 23.47 5.31 -0.52
N ALA A 164 23.26 4.19 0.19
CA ALA A 164 23.51 2.86 -0.35
C ALA A 164 22.56 2.53 -1.51
N GLU A 165 21.28 2.95 -1.40
CA GLU A 165 20.30 2.83 -2.48
C GLU A 165 20.72 3.62 -3.71
N GLU A 166 21.20 4.85 -3.57
CA GLU A 166 21.70 5.65 -4.68
C GLU A 166 22.86 4.96 -5.41
N VAL A 167 23.80 4.37 -4.68
CA VAL A 167 24.90 3.60 -5.28
C VAL A 167 24.35 2.37 -6.01
N MET A 168 23.48 1.61 -5.37
CA MET A 168 22.86 0.40 -5.96
C MET A 168 22.11 0.76 -7.26
N ARG A 169 21.33 1.83 -7.24
CA ARG A 169 20.56 2.30 -8.40
C ARG A 169 21.47 2.66 -9.58
N MET A 170 22.63 3.26 -9.31
CA MET A 170 23.59 3.66 -10.34
C MET A 170 24.45 2.50 -10.85
N VAL A 171 24.77 1.54 -10.02
CA VAL A 171 25.43 0.28 -10.43
C VAL A 171 24.47 -0.60 -11.23
N GLY A 172 23.18 -0.55 -10.90
CA GLY A 172 22.11 -1.32 -11.54
C GLY A 172 21.57 -2.42 -10.64
N VAL A 173 20.27 -2.43 -10.47
CA VAL A 173 19.55 -3.42 -9.63
C VAL A 173 19.75 -4.85 -10.13
N ASP A 174 19.93 -5.05 -11.43
CA ASP A 174 20.17 -6.36 -12.03
C ASP A 174 21.51 -6.98 -11.61
N ASN A 175 22.43 -6.17 -11.08
CA ASN A 175 23.72 -6.63 -10.58
C ASN A 175 23.69 -7.06 -9.10
N VAL A 176 22.56 -6.85 -8.41
CA VAL A 176 22.39 -7.29 -7.02
C VAL A 176 22.40 -8.82 -6.97
N PRO A 177 23.30 -9.45 -6.16
CA PRO A 177 23.38 -10.88 -6.09
C PRO A 177 22.09 -11.49 -5.54
N VAL A 178 21.65 -12.58 -6.14
CA VAL A 178 20.50 -13.34 -5.67
C VAL A 178 20.98 -14.40 -4.69
N ASP A 179 20.73 -14.16 -3.41
CA ASP A 179 21.01 -15.12 -2.36
C ASP A 179 19.78 -16.02 -2.14
N PRO A 180 19.85 -17.31 -2.49
CA PRO A 180 18.72 -18.19 -2.27
C PRO A 180 18.51 -18.40 -0.77
N LEU A 181 17.28 -18.22 -0.31
CA LEU A 181 16.93 -18.54 1.06
C LEU A 181 17.29 -19.99 1.38
N PRO A 182 17.87 -20.26 2.56
CA PRO A 182 18.17 -21.62 2.97
C PRO A 182 16.90 -22.47 2.94
N ARG A 183 16.95 -23.64 2.31
CA ARG A 183 15.81 -24.54 2.29
C ARG A 183 15.55 -25.02 3.71
N LEU A 184 14.41 -24.62 4.26
CA LEU A 184 13.93 -25.17 5.51
C LEU A 184 13.54 -26.62 5.27
N ASN A 185 14.27 -27.54 5.89
CA ASN A 185 13.90 -28.95 5.91
C ASN A 185 12.57 -29.08 6.69
N HIS A 186 11.52 -29.57 6.01
CA HIS A 186 10.25 -30.01 6.58
C HIS A 186 9.29 -28.97 7.19
N VAL A 187 8.98 -27.90 6.47
CA VAL A 187 7.63 -27.37 6.58
C VAL A 187 6.91 -27.81 5.30
N ALA A 188 6.14 -28.88 5.42
CA ALA A 188 5.18 -29.19 4.35
C ALA A 188 4.29 -27.94 4.17
N PRO A 189 4.24 -27.30 3.01
CA PRO A 189 3.47 -26.07 2.84
C PRO A 189 1.99 -26.44 2.86
N ARG A 190 1.42 -26.45 4.06
CA ARG A 190 -0.01 -26.79 4.27
C ARG A 190 -0.92 -26.03 3.32
N MET A 191 -0.58 -24.78 3.06
CA MET A 191 -1.30 -23.93 2.10
C MET A 191 -1.24 -24.54 0.69
N LEU A 192 -0.07 -24.93 0.19
CA LEU A 192 0.07 -25.50 -1.14
C LEU A 192 -0.62 -26.86 -1.26
N THR A 193 -0.57 -27.69 -0.21
CA THR A 193 -1.32 -28.95 -0.14
C THR A 193 -2.82 -28.70 -0.22
N THR A 194 -3.32 -27.71 0.52
CA THR A 194 -4.73 -27.30 0.50
C THR A 194 -5.16 -26.87 -0.90
N LEU A 195 -4.41 -25.95 -1.52
CA LEU A 195 -4.69 -25.44 -2.88
C LEU A 195 -4.76 -26.58 -3.89
N ARG A 196 -3.74 -27.44 -3.90
CA ARG A 196 -3.68 -28.57 -4.84
C ARG A 196 -4.80 -29.61 -4.62
N THR A 197 -5.11 -29.91 -3.36
CA THR A 197 -6.17 -30.87 -3.04
C THR A 197 -7.52 -30.36 -3.50
N LEU A 198 -7.87 -29.11 -3.21
CA LEU A 198 -9.16 -28.54 -3.60
C LEU A 198 -9.28 -28.38 -5.12
N ALA A 199 -8.20 -27.94 -5.78
CA ALA A 199 -8.15 -27.89 -7.26
C ALA A 199 -8.31 -29.28 -7.90
N ALA A 200 -7.62 -30.30 -7.37
CA ALA A 200 -7.77 -31.69 -7.86
C ALA A 200 -9.18 -32.26 -7.65
N ARG A 201 -9.95 -31.71 -6.71
CA ARG A 201 -11.38 -32.02 -6.53
C ARG A 201 -12.31 -31.24 -7.46
N GLY A 202 -11.73 -30.47 -8.38
CA GLY A 202 -12.45 -29.70 -9.40
C GLY A 202 -13.10 -28.44 -8.88
N LEU A 203 -12.53 -27.81 -7.85
CA LEU A 203 -12.90 -26.46 -7.44
C LEU A 203 -11.96 -25.46 -8.08
N ASP A 204 -12.46 -24.31 -8.47
CA ASP A 204 -11.72 -23.16 -8.98
C ASP A 204 -11.31 -22.25 -7.85
N GLU A 205 -10.04 -21.82 -7.83
CA GLU A 205 -9.55 -20.88 -6.83
C GLU A 205 -10.11 -19.48 -7.09
N ALA A 206 -10.60 -18.85 -6.02
CA ALA A 206 -10.96 -17.46 -6.00
C ALA A 206 -10.07 -16.71 -5.01
N VAL A 207 -9.71 -15.47 -5.37
CA VAL A 207 -9.01 -14.54 -4.46
C VAL A 207 -9.92 -13.34 -4.28
N THR A 208 -10.40 -13.15 -3.05
CA THR A 208 -11.34 -12.08 -2.73
C THR A 208 -10.73 -11.07 -1.76
N TRP A 209 -11.35 -9.89 -1.66
CA TRP A 209 -10.86 -8.83 -0.80
C TRP A 209 -10.93 -9.21 0.68
N SER A 210 -9.92 -8.80 1.43
CA SER A 210 -9.90 -8.91 2.90
C SER A 210 -10.85 -7.92 3.59
N PHE A 211 -11.37 -6.96 2.85
CA PHE A 211 -12.28 -5.92 3.30
C PHE A 211 -13.69 -6.20 2.75
N ILE A 212 -14.68 -6.13 3.62
CA ILE A 212 -16.07 -6.46 3.31
C ILE A 212 -17.03 -5.44 3.93
N PRO A 213 -18.29 -5.41 3.52
CA PRO A 213 -19.31 -4.59 4.16
C PRO A 213 -19.54 -4.99 5.63
N ALA A 214 -19.77 -4.01 6.51
CA ALA A 214 -20.00 -4.22 7.94
C ALA A 214 -21.14 -5.23 8.21
N ALA A 215 -22.23 -5.17 7.44
CA ALA A 215 -23.34 -6.10 7.59
C ALA A 215 -22.97 -7.56 7.30
N GLU A 216 -22.06 -7.79 6.35
CA GLU A 216 -21.55 -9.12 6.04
C GLU A 216 -20.57 -9.59 7.13
N ALA A 217 -19.68 -8.70 7.60
CA ALA A 217 -18.79 -9.03 8.72
C ALA A 217 -19.58 -9.48 9.95
N GLN A 218 -20.61 -8.73 10.35
CA GLN A 218 -21.47 -9.07 11.48
C GLN A 218 -22.21 -10.41 11.27
N ARG A 219 -22.73 -10.66 10.08
CA ARG A 219 -23.45 -11.91 9.75
C ARG A 219 -22.57 -13.14 9.90
N PHE A 220 -21.29 -13.04 9.60
CA PHE A 220 -20.34 -14.16 9.65
C PHE A 220 -19.44 -14.16 10.90
N GLY A 221 -19.88 -13.49 11.97
CA GLY A 221 -19.25 -13.58 13.30
C GLY A 221 -18.13 -12.56 13.58
N GLY A 222 -18.04 -11.50 12.75
CA GLY A 222 -17.16 -10.36 12.95
C GLY A 222 -17.93 -9.08 13.33
N GLY A 223 -17.39 -7.93 12.94
CA GLY A 223 -17.98 -6.61 13.19
C GLY A 223 -17.51 -5.97 14.49
N ALA A 224 -16.43 -6.47 15.09
CA ALA A 224 -15.79 -5.82 16.23
C ALA A 224 -15.25 -4.43 15.82
N ALA A 225 -15.43 -3.44 16.69
CA ALA A 225 -15.07 -2.06 16.39
C ALA A 225 -13.57 -1.90 16.04
N GLU A 226 -12.71 -2.69 16.64
CA GLU A 226 -11.26 -2.70 16.39
C GLU A 226 -10.86 -3.24 15.01
N LEU A 227 -11.74 -4.00 14.34
CA LEU A 227 -11.53 -4.55 13.00
C LEU A 227 -12.14 -3.67 11.91
N LYS A 228 -12.64 -2.50 12.27
CA LYS A 228 -13.15 -1.51 11.34
C LYS A 228 -12.01 -0.66 10.79
N LEU A 229 -11.98 -0.48 9.48
CA LEU A 229 -10.97 0.33 8.80
C LEU A 229 -11.18 1.82 9.09
N ALA A 230 -10.11 2.51 9.48
CA ALA A 230 -10.16 3.96 9.70
C ALA A 230 -10.27 4.73 8.37
N ASN A 231 -9.70 4.19 7.31
CA ASN A 231 -9.66 4.82 5.99
C ASN A 231 -9.94 3.77 4.89
N PRO A 232 -11.20 3.33 4.71
CA PRO A 232 -11.55 2.31 3.73
C PRO A 232 -11.36 2.83 2.30
N ILE A 233 -10.89 1.95 1.41
CA ILE A 233 -10.68 2.27 -0.01
C ILE A 233 -12.00 2.56 -0.76
N ALA A 234 -13.11 2.00 -0.27
CA ALA A 234 -14.45 2.25 -0.75
C ALA A 234 -15.43 2.29 0.44
N SER A 235 -16.46 3.09 0.33
CA SER A 235 -17.41 3.34 1.44
C SER A 235 -18.11 2.09 1.96
N GLU A 236 -18.23 1.06 1.13
CA GLU A 236 -18.83 -0.22 1.47
C GLU A 236 -17.84 -1.26 2.02
N LEU A 237 -16.52 -1.06 1.84
CA LEU A 237 -15.48 -2.01 2.26
C LEU A 237 -14.87 -1.58 3.60
N THR A 238 -15.66 -1.61 4.66
CA THR A 238 -15.36 -0.95 5.94
C THR A 238 -14.78 -1.85 7.02
N ASP A 239 -14.89 -3.17 6.88
CA ASP A 239 -14.57 -4.12 7.94
C ASP A 239 -13.64 -5.23 7.45
N MET A 240 -12.76 -5.70 8.33
CA MET A 240 -11.93 -6.87 8.07
C MET A 240 -12.78 -8.13 8.10
N ARG A 241 -12.57 -9.03 7.13
CA ARG A 241 -13.35 -10.26 6.99
C ARG A 241 -13.09 -11.28 8.12
N PRO A 242 -14.12 -11.76 8.84
CA PRO A 242 -13.97 -12.86 9.83
C PRO A 242 -13.99 -14.24 9.18
N SER A 243 -14.40 -14.32 7.92
CA SER A 243 -14.57 -15.55 7.14
C SER A 243 -14.32 -15.29 5.66
N LEU A 244 -13.94 -16.32 4.91
CA LEU A 244 -13.80 -16.26 3.43
C LEU A 244 -15.16 -16.37 2.72
N LEU A 245 -16.20 -16.84 3.41
CA LEU A 245 -17.50 -17.10 2.83
C LEU A 245 -18.19 -15.87 2.23
N PRO A 246 -18.17 -14.68 2.81
CA PRO A 246 -18.75 -13.50 2.19
C PRO A 246 -18.20 -13.24 0.78
N GLY A 247 -16.88 -13.28 0.64
CA GLY A 247 -16.21 -13.11 -0.64
C GLY A 247 -16.59 -14.18 -1.68
N LEU A 248 -16.59 -15.45 -1.27
CA LEU A 248 -16.98 -16.58 -2.12
C LEU A 248 -18.46 -16.53 -2.54
N LEU A 249 -19.36 -16.20 -1.61
CA LEU A 249 -20.80 -16.06 -1.91
C LEU A 249 -21.05 -14.88 -2.85
N GLY A 250 -20.37 -13.75 -2.64
CA GLY A 250 -20.43 -12.63 -3.56
C GLY A 250 -19.89 -12.96 -4.95
N ALA A 251 -18.81 -13.75 -5.05
CA ALA A 251 -18.29 -14.24 -6.31
C ALA A 251 -19.30 -15.17 -7.00
N ALA A 252 -19.90 -16.11 -6.26
CA ALA A 252 -20.92 -16.99 -6.77
C ALA A 252 -22.16 -16.22 -7.28
N GLN A 253 -22.65 -15.24 -6.53
CA GLN A 253 -23.77 -14.40 -6.93
C GLN A 253 -23.49 -13.65 -8.24
N ARG A 254 -22.30 -13.04 -8.37
CA ARG A 254 -21.92 -12.35 -9.61
C ARG A 254 -21.89 -13.30 -10.82
N ASN A 255 -21.36 -14.50 -10.63
CA ASN A 255 -21.30 -15.50 -11.70
C ASN A 255 -22.69 -16.04 -12.06
N THR A 256 -23.55 -16.31 -11.06
CA THR A 256 -24.93 -16.72 -11.28
C THR A 256 -25.72 -15.65 -12.03
N ASN A 257 -25.55 -14.38 -11.70
CA ASN A 257 -26.17 -13.26 -12.42
C ASN A 257 -25.73 -13.18 -13.90
N ARG A 258 -24.58 -13.78 -14.23
CA ARG A 258 -24.07 -13.91 -15.62
C ARG A 258 -24.53 -15.20 -16.31
N GLY A 259 -25.42 -15.97 -15.67
CA GLY A 259 -25.99 -17.19 -16.25
C GLY A 259 -25.22 -18.49 -15.94
N LEU A 260 -24.19 -18.44 -15.11
CA LEU A 260 -23.47 -19.65 -14.67
C LEU A 260 -24.25 -20.34 -13.53
N SER A 261 -24.80 -21.52 -13.84
CA SER A 261 -25.61 -22.29 -12.90
C SER A 261 -24.84 -23.35 -12.10
N GLU A 262 -23.62 -23.65 -12.49
CA GLU A 262 -22.73 -24.61 -11.82
C GLU A 262 -21.44 -23.93 -11.43
N LEU A 263 -21.16 -23.87 -10.13
CA LEU A 263 -19.97 -23.23 -9.59
C LEU A 263 -19.36 -24.08 -8.47
N LYS A 264 -18.05 -24.16 -8.46
CA LYS A 264 -17.26 -24.85 -7.45
C LYS A 264 -16.07 -23.96 -7.14
N LEU A 265 -16.20 -23.10 -6.12
CA LEU A 265 -15.18 -22.12 -5.78
C LEU A 265 -14.56 -22.44 -4.44
N PHE A 266 -13.28 -22.16 -4.30
CA PHE A 266 -12.60 -22.17 -3.01
C PHE A 266 -11.63 -21.00 -2.87
N GLU A 267 -11.27 -20.68 -1.66
CA GLU A 267 -10.24 -19.69 -1.33
C GLU A 267 -9.44 -20.18 -0.15
N VAL A 268 -8.12 -19.96 -0.19
CA VAL A 268 -7.23 -20.09 0.96
C VAL A 268 -6.66 -18.72 1.26
N GLY A 269 -7.01 -18.16 2.41
CA GLY A 269 -6.64 -16.79 2.71
C GLY A 269 -6.77 -16.44 4.19
N GLN A 270 -6.34 -15.24 4.53
CA GLN A 270 -6.41 -14.75 5.90
C GLN A 270 -7.81 -14.30 6.27
N VAL A 271 -8.18 -14.58 7.51
CA VAL A 271 -9.35 -14.07 8.22
C VAL A 271 -8.89 -13.39 9.51
N PHE A 272 -9.72 -12.49 10.03
CA PHE A 272 -9.34 -11.59 11.11
C PHE A 272 -10.35 -11.68 12.26
N HIS A 273 -9.87 -12.10 13.42
CA HIS A 273 -10.67 -12.22 14.65
C HIS A 273 -10.28 -11.18 15.70
N SER A 274 -9.08 -10.58 15.59
CA SER A 274 -8.61 -9.46 16.38
C SER A 274 -7.50 -8.71 15.60
N VAL A 275 -7.09 -7.56 16.11
CA VAL A 275 -5.97 -6.77 15.58
C VAL A 275 -4.60 -7.37 15.88
N GLN A 276 -4.54 -8.31 16.81
CA GLN A 276 -3.29 -8.98 17.17
C GLN A 276 -2.88 -10.01 16.11
N PRO A 277 -1.57 -10.29 15.93
CA PRO A 277 -1.09 -11.29 14.98
C PRO A 277 -1.75 -12.67 15.16
N GLU A 278 -2.01 -13.09 16.39
CA GLU A 278 -2.65 -14.38 16.72
C GLU A 278 -4.12 -14.43 16.29
N GLY A 279 -4.75 -13.29 16.11
CA GLY A 279 -6.10 -13.17 15.58
C GLY A 279 -6.18 -13.25 14.04
N GLN A 280 -5.04 -13.20 13.37
CA GLN A 280 -4.93 -13.33 11.92
C GLN A 280 -4.62 -14.78 11.56
N ARG A 281 -5.58 -15.49 10.98
CA ARG A 281 -5.45 -16.92 10.69
C ARG A 281 -5.68 -17.20 9.22
N THR A 282 -4.94 -18.17 8.69
CA THR A 282 -5.18 -18.68 7.34
C THR A 282 -6.22 -19.78 7.39
N TYR A 283 -7.32 -19.57 6.68
CA TYR A 283 -8.41 -20.50 6.54
C TYR A 283 -8.53 -20.97 5.09
N ALA A 284 -9.14 -22.13 4.91
CA ALA A 284 -9.66 -22.60 3.63
C ALA A 284 -11.18 -22.63 3.69
N SER A 285 -11.85 -22.15 2.66
CA SER A 285 -13.30 -22.26 2.51
C SER A 285 -13.66 -22.61 1.09
N GLY A 286 -14.76 -23.31 0.90
CA GLY A 286 -15.26 -23.67 -0.42
C GLY A 286 -16.77 -23.61 -0.48
N ILE A 287 -17.28 -23.40 -1.70
CA ILE A 287 -18.71 -23.43 -2.00
C ILE A 287 -18.94 -24.26 -3.26
N ARG A 288 -20.05 -24.95 -3.29
CA ARG A 288 -20.56 -25.65 -4.46
C ARG A 288 -21.99 -25.21 -4.73
N LEU A 289 -22.31 -24.92 -5.97
CA LEU A 289 -23.62 -24.51 -6.41
C LEU A 289 -24.03 -25.31 -7.68
N GLY A 290 -25.31 -25.65 -7.79
CA GLY A 290 -25.85 -26.29 -8.97
C GLY A 290 -25.69 -27.81 -8.97
N GLY A 291 -25.45 -28.38 -10.13
CA GLY A 291 -25.26 -29.79 -10.35
C GLY A 291 -23.79 -30.15 -10.59
N SER A 292 -23.48 -31.44 -10.49
CA SER A 292 -22.23 -31.99 -10.97
C SER A 292 -22.46 -32.78 -12.23
N ARG A 293 -21.86 -32.39 -13.33
CA ARG A 293 -21.85 -33.23 -14.54
C ARG A 293 -20.93 -34.42 -14.29
N HIS A 294 -21.54 -35.60 -14.32
CA HIS A 294 -20.76 -36.85 -14.27
C HIS A 294 -21.09 -37.66 -15.53
N TRP A 295 -20.05 -38.07 -16.24
CA TRP A 295 -20.21 -38.74 -17.55
C TRP A 295 -21.00 -40.06 -17.46
N GLN A 296 -20.98 -40.73 -16.27
CA GLN A 296 -21.73 -41.98 -16.04
C GLN A 296 -23.17 -41.79 -15.53
N ALA A 297 -23.38 -40.76 -14.70
CA ALA A 297 -24.61 -40.64 -13.91
C ALA A 297 -25.50 -39.46 -14.27
N GLY A 298 -25.13 -38.66 -15.30
CA GLY A 298 -25.86 -37.43 -15.62
C GLY A 298 -25.63 -36.34 -14.55
N ALA A 299 -26.40 -35.25 -14.62
CA ALA A 299 -26.27 -34.14 -13.68
C ALA A 299 -26.93 -34.47 -12.34
N GLY A 300 -26.12 -34.74 -11.32
CA GLY A 300 -26.56 -34.82 -9.91
C GLY A 300 -26.63 -33.45 -9.25
N LYS A 301 -27.57 -33.22 -8.32
CA LYS A 301 -27.59 -32.01 -7.50
C LYS A 301 -26.50 -32.08 -6.44
N VAL A 302 -25.81 -30.94 -6.23
CA VAL A 302 -24.87 -30.81 -5.14
C VAL A 302 -25.57 -31.03 -3.79
N SER A 303 -24.91 -31.77 -2.93
CA SER A 303 -25.43 -32.17 -1.61
C SER A 303 -24.42 -31.85 -0.50
N VAL A 304 -24.85 -31.99 0.74
CA VAL A 304 -23.96 -31.86 1.91
C VAL A 304 -22.84 -32.92 1.91
N PHE A 305 -23.06 -34.05 1.24
CA PHE A 305 -22.05 -35.13 1.14
C PHE A 305 -20.90 -34.72 0.22
N ASP A 306 -21.12 -33.87 -0.78
CA ASP A 306 -20.05 -33.31 -1.62
C ASP A 306 -19.13 -32.41 -0.77
N ALA A 307 -19.70 -31.53 0.04
CA ALA A 307 -18.93 -30.67 0.93
C ALA A 307 -18.16 -31.51 1.99
N LYS A 308 -18.82 -32.54 2.56
CA LYS A 308 -18.14 -33.47 3.50
C LYS A 308 -16.97 -34.18 2.82
N ALA A 309 -17.13 -34.62 1.59
CA ALA A 309 -16.07 -35.29 0.84
C ALA A 309 -14.89 -34.37 0.52
N ASP A 310 -15.14 -33.07 0.27
CA ASP A 310 -14.07 -32.09 0.07
C ASP A 310 -13.26 -31.88 1.35
N ILE A 311 -13.93 -31.73 2.49
CA ILE A 311 -13.29 -31.56 3.79
C ILE A 311 -12.50 -32.83 4.15
N ALA A 312 -13.09 -34.01 3.97
CA ALA A 312 -12.43 -35.29 4.27
C ALA A 312 -11.14 -35.46 3.43
N ALA A 313 -11.21 -35.18 2.12
CA ALA A 313 -10.05 -35.26 1.25
C ALA A 313 -8.95 -34.25 1.64
N LEU A 314 -9.33 -33.04 2.09
CA LEU A 314 -8.39 -32.04 2.55
C LEU A 314 -7.69 -32.49 3.84
N LEU A 315 -8.45 -32.99 4.80
CA LEU A 315 -7.92 -33.46 6.08
C LEU A 315 -7.02 -34.68 5.92
N ASP A 316 -7.40 -35.61 5.05
CA ASP A 316 -6.58 -36.77 4.69
C ASP A 316 -5.23 -36.32 4.07
N ALA A 317 -5.27 -35.40 3.10
CA ALA A 317 -4.08 -34.83 2.48
C ALA A 317 -3.16 -34.09 3.48
N MET A 318 -3.73 -33.60 4.58
CA MET A 318 -2.99 -33.00 5.71
C MET A 318 -2.48 -34.01 6.74
N GLY A 319 -2.76 -35.30 6.54
CA GLY A 319 -2.31 -36.39 7.40
C GLY A 319 -3.21 -36.63 8.62
N HIS A 320 -4.45 -36.13 8.61
CA HIS A 320 -5.42 -36.45 9.64
C HIS A 320 -6.15 -37.78 9.33
N ASP A 321 -6.29 -38.60 10.33
CA ASP A 321 -7.06 -39.84 10.25
C ASP A 321 -8.56 -39.52 10.25
N ILE A 322 -9.19 -39.62 9.05
CA ILE A 322 -10.59 -39.26 8.86
C ILE A 322 -11.58 -40.16 9.63
N ASP A 323 -11.21 -41.39 9.98
CA ASP A 323 -12.04 -42.29 10.78
C ASP A 323 -12.16 -41.86 12.23
N LYS A 324 -11.25 -41.01 12.71
CA LYS A 324 -11.29 -40.40 14.04
C LYS A 324 -12.08 -39.10 14.12
N LEU A 325 -12.53 -38.59 12.98
CA LEU A 325 -13.27 -37.32 12.91
C LEU A 325 -14.72 -37.52 13.36
N GLN A 326 -15.18 -36.63 14.21
CA GLN A 326 -16.53 -36.60 14.72
C GLN A 326 -17.33 -35.49 14.07
N LEU A 327 -18.52 -35.82 13.56
CA LEU A 327 -19.48 -34.82 13.06
C LEU A 327 -20.43 -34.46 14.19
N VAL A 328 -20.43 -33.21 14.60
CA VAL A 328 -21.31 -32.67 15.65
C VAL A 328 -22.35 -31.76 15.01
N ALA A 329 -23.60 -31.96 15.32
CA ALA A 329 -24.74 -31.17 14.84
C ALA A 329 -24.83 -29.82 15.57
N GLU A 330 -23.80 -29.01 15.44
CA GLU A 330 -23.75 -27.64 15.95
C GLU A 330 -23.50 -26.69 14.78
N PRO A 331 -24.55 -26.21 14.10
CA PRO A 331 -24.43 -25.31 12.95
C PRO A 331 -23.98 -23.92 13.41
N ALA A 332 -23.18 -23.25 12.58
CA ALA A 332 -22.90 -21.83 12.78
C ALA A 332 -24.19 -21.01 12.67
N SER A 333 -24.28 -19.88 13.36
CA SER A 333 -25.46 -19.01 13.42
C SER A 333 -26.00 -18.58 12.07
N TRP A 334 -25.12 -18.49 11.07
CA TRP A 334 -25.44 -18.12 9.70
C TRP A 334 -25.77 -19.30 8.79
N SER A 335 -25.66 -20.54 9.26
CA SER A 335 -25.94 -21.75 8.48
C SER A 335 -27.34 -22.30 8.73
N HIS A 336 -27.78 -23.21 7.88
CA HIS A 336 -29.08 -23.84 8.05
C HIS A 336 -29.12 -24.76 9.29
N PRO A 337 -30.05 -24.57 10.25
CA PRO A 337 -30.04 -25.27 11.54
C PRO A 337 -30.11 -26.80 11.47
N GLY A 338 -30.79 -27.34 10.45
CA GLY A 338 -30.93 -28.79 10.27
C GLY A 338 -29.99 -29.41 9.23
N ARG A 339 -29.10 -28.60 8.61
CA ARG A 339 -28.17 -29.07 7.56
C ARG A 339 -26.74 -28.55 7.77
N GLY A 340 -26.47 -28.00 8.95
CA GLY A 340 -25.15 -27.50 9.36
C GLY A 340 -24.56 -28.40 10.45
N GLY A 341 -23.26 -28.36 10.60
CA GLY A 341 -22.54 -29.05 11.62
C GLY A 341 -21.06 -28.67 11.61
N ARG A 342 -20.31 -29.15 12.58
CA ARG A 342 -18.86 -28.99 12.59
C ARG A 342 -18.17 -30.35 12.67
N ILE A 343 -16.97 -30.40 12.11
CA ILE A 343 -16.09 -31.57 12.20
C ILE A 343 -15.04 -31.27 13.27
N GLN A 344 -14.80 -32.22 14.16
CA GLN A 344 -13.83 -32.08 15.23
C GLN A 344 -13.02 -33.38 15.43
N LEU A 345 -11.80 -33.23 15.93
CA LEU A 345 -10.93 -34.32 16.34
C LEU A 345 -10.92 -34.39 17.86
N GLY A 346 -11.78 -35.30 18.42
CA GLY A 346 -12.01 -35.36 19.85
C GLY A 346 -12.74 -34.12 20.41
N PRO A 347 -12.98 -34.07 21.75
CA PRO A 347 -13.82 -33.04 22.36
C PRO A 347 -13.21 -31.63 22.42
N LYS A 348 -11.92 -31.48 22.16
CA LYS A 348 -11.18 -30.22 22.38
C LYS A 348 -10.65 -29.55 21.11
N LEU A 349 -10.64 -30.24 19.99
CA LEU A 349 -10.06 -29.71 18.75
C LEU A 349 -11.12 -29.63 17.65
N THR A 350 -11.61 -28.45 17.37
CA THR A 350 -12.41 -28.15 16.18
C THR A 350 -11.46 -27.91 15.01
N ILE A 351 -11.74 -28.55 13.89
CA ILE A 351 -10.98 -28.43 12.64
C ILE A 351 -11.72 -27.48 11.69
#